data_12f81f18a0f514241e3c966aac73676a
#
_entry.id   12f81f18a0f514241e3c966aac73676a
#
_cell.length_a   1.000
_cell.length_b   1.000
_cell.length_c   1.000
_cell.angle_alpha   90.00
_cell.angle_beta   90.00
_cell.angle_gamma   90.00
#
_symmetry.space_group_name_H-M   'P 1'
#
loop_
_entity.id
_entity.type
_entity.pdbx_description
1 polymer ?
#
loop_
_entity_poly.entity_id
_entity_poly.type
_entity_poly.pdbx_seq_one_letter_code
_entity_poly.pdbx_strand_id
1 'polypeptide(L)' 'MSHDLSLAQSHAFQLSRDLMVPVTVFSVDGEYGVVPSDEIDTNDDLEIVHEFFPWPAH' A
#
# COMPACT_ATOMS: atom_id res chain seq x y z
N MET A 1 3.32 -10.93 -0.03
CA MET A 1 4.32 -9.85 -0.08
C MET A 1 5.25 -10.08 -1.25
N SER A 2 5.88 -9.03 -1.74
CA SER A 2 6.68 -9.07 -2.95
C SER A 2 8.00 -8.36 -2.72
N HIS A 3 9.04 -8.78 -3.45
CA HIS A 3 10.32 -8.07 -3.47
C HIS A 3 10.34 -6.99 -4.56
N ASP A 4 9.30 -6.92 -5.37
CA ASP A 4 9.24 -5.99 -6.50
C ASP A 4 8.32 -4.83 -6.15
N LEU A 5 8.91 -3.65 -5.98
CA LEU A 5 8.15 -2.46 -5.63
C LEU A 5 7.15 -2.08 -6.73
N SER A 6 7.52 -2.27 -7.99
CA SER A 6 6.61 -1.98 -9.10
C SER A 6 5.35 -2.82 -9.04
N LEU A 7 5.49 -4.11 -8.74
CA LEU A 7 4.34 -5.00 -8.59
C LEU A 7 3.49 -4.60 -7.41
N ALA A 8 4.13 -4.24 -6.29
CA ALA A 8 3.39 -3.83 -5.10
C ALA A 8 2.61 -2.54 -5.37
N GLN A 9 3.21 -1.59 -6.06
CA GLN A 9 2.55 -0.33 -6.39
C GLN A 9 1.38 -0.56 -7.34
N SER A 10 1.57 -1.41 -8.36
CA SER A 10 0.49 -1.73 -9.29
C SER A 10 -0.67 -2.40 -8.59
N HIS A 11 -0.37 -3.34 -7.70
CA HIS A 11 -1.39 -4.03 -6.92
C HIS A 11 -2.14 -3.05 -6.01
N ALA A 12 -1.40 -2.17 -5.35
CA ALA A 12 -2.01 -1.18 -4.46
C ALA A 12 -2.94 -0.25 -5.22
N PHE A 13 -2.53 0.17 -6.41
CA PHE A 13 -3.35 1.05 -7.24
C PHE A 13 -4.67 0.37 -7.61
N GLN A 14 -4.58 -0.89 -8.08
CA GLN A 14 -5.79 -1.62 -8.44
C GLN A 14 -6.68 -1.87 -7.23
N LEU A 15 -6.07 -2.23 -6.11
CA LEU A 15 -6.82 -2.53 -4.90
C LEU A 15 -7.56 -1.29 -4.40
N SER A 16 -6.92 -0.12 -4.45
CA SER A 16 -7.56 1.11 -4.01
C SER A 16 -8.79 1.43 -4.86
N ARG A 17 -8.71 1.16 -6.16
CA ARG A 17 -9.84 1.41 -7.05
C ARG A 17 -10.93 0.37 -6.87
N ASP A 18 -10.57 -0.88 -6.64
CA ASP A 18 -11.55 -1.94 -6.44
C ASP A 18 -12.32 -1.76 -5.14
N LEU A 19 -11.63 -1.39 -4.07
CA LEU A 19 -12.24 -1.21 -2.76
C LEU A 19 -12.76 0.21 -2.54
N MET A 20 -12.33 1.15 -3.37
CA MET A 20 -12.66 2.57 -3.22
C MET A 20 -12.25 3.13 -1.87
N VAL A 21 -11.08 2.69 -1.41
CA VAL A 21 -10.48 3.18 -0.16
C VAL A 21 -8.99 3.41 -0.39
N PRO A 22 -8.36 4.27 0.41
CA PRO A 22 -6.90 4.43 0.31
C PRO A 22 -6.19 3.14 0.66
N VAL A 23 -5.09 2.87 -0.05
CA VAL A 23 -4.29 1.66 0.15
C VAL A 23 -2.84 2.09 0.34
N THR A 24 -2.17 1.48 1.32
CA THR A 24 -0.79 1.80 1.67
C THR A 24 0.14 0.69 1.23
N VAL A 25 1.24 1.07 0.60
CA VAL A 25 2.36 0.18 0.33
C VAL A 25 3.39 0.37 1.43
N PHE A 26 3.78 -0.71 2.07
CA PHE A 26 4.75 -0.66 3.15
C PHE A 26 5.88 -1.64 2.88
N SER A 27 6.97 -1.47 3.62
CA SER A 27 8.14 -2.31 3.52
C SER A 27 8.51 -2.85 4.89
N VAL A 28 8.82 -4.13 4.95
CA VAL A 28 9.30 -4.78 6.17
C VAL A 28 10.26 -5.89 5.77
N ASP A 29 11.44 -5.90 6.39
CA ASP A 29 12.45 -6.93 6.15
C ASP A 29 12.78 -7.10 4.66
N GLY A 30 12.79 -6.02 3.91
CA GLY A 30 13.15 -6.06 2.50
C GLY A 30 12.05 -6.52 1.58
N GLU A 31 10.85 -6.73 2.09
CA GLU A 31 9.69 -7.12 1.27
C GLU A 31 8.63 -6.02 1.32
N TYR A 32 7.82 -5.98 0.28
CA TYR A 32 6.74 -4.98 0.16
C TYR A 32 5.39 -5.64 0.36
N GLY A 33 4.53 -4.95 1.10
CA GLY A 33 3.17 -5.42 1.32
C GLY A 33 2.18 -4.31 1.01
N VAL A 34 0.92 -4.69 0.83
CA VAL A 34 -0.16 -3.78 0.47
C VAL A 34 -1.34 -4.04 1.39
N VAL A 35 -1.83 -3.00 2.05
CA VAL A 35 -3.01 -3.11 2.91
C VAL A 35 -3.86 -1.85 2.76
N PRO A 36 -5.17 -1.93 3.01
CA PRO A 36 -5.98 -0.72 3.13
C PRO A 36 -5.42 0.17 4.25
N SER A 37 -5.42 1.48 4.01
CA SER A 37 -4.76 2.42 4.94
C SER A 37 -5.37 2.38 6.34
N ASP A 38 -6.66 2.10 6.45
CA ASP A 38 -7.32 2.05 7.75
C ASP A 38 -7.03 0.76 8.53
N GLU A 39 -6.38 -0.22 7.89
CA GLU A 39 -5.99 -1.45 8.56
C GLU A 39 -4.53 -1.48 8.94
N ILE A 40 -3.79 -0.45 8.61
CA ILE A 40 -2.36 -0.44 8.92
C ILE A 40 -2.17 -0.17 10.40
N ASP A 41 -1.26 -0.93 11.02
CA ASP A 41 -0.95 -0.78 12.43
C ASP A 41 0.33 0.03 12.55
N THR A 42 0.21 1.24 13.10
CA THR A 42 1.35 2.13 13.25
C THR A 42 2.32 1.69 14.34
N ASN A 43 1.96 0.69 15.12
CA ASN A 43 2.85 0.12 16.14
C ASN A 43 3.80 -0.93 15.56
N ASP A 44 3.57 -1.36 14.32
CA ASP A 44 4.44 -2.34 13.69
C ASP A 44 5.72 -1.67 13.17
N ASP A 45 6.79 -2.44 13.16
CA ASP A 45 8.08 -1.99 12.62
C ASP A 45 8.07 -2.06 11.10
N LEU A 46 7.23 -1.26 10.48
CA LEU A 46 7.15 -1.21 9.03
C LEU A 46 7.41 0.21 8.55
N GLU A 47 7.84 0.32 7.32
CA GLU A 47 8.12 1.61 6.70
C GLU A 47 7.10 1.88 5.62
N ILE A 48 6.44 3.04 5.69
CA ILE A 48 5.48 3.45 4.68
C ILE A 48 6.25 3.90 3.45
N VAL A 49 5.99 3.24 2.32
CA VAL A 49 6.65 3.55 1.06
C VAL A 49 5.81 4.51 0.23
N HIS A 50 4.52 4.22 0.12
CA HIS A 50 3.64 5.03 -0.71
C HIS A 50 2.19 4.76 -0.31
N GLU A 51 1.31 5.73 -0.64
CA GLU A 51 -0.11 5.57 -0.38
C GLU A 51 -0.88 5.95 -1.64
N PHE A 52 -1.82 5.10 -2.04
CA PHE A 52 -2.65 5.33 -3.22
C PHE A 52 -4.08 5.64 -2.81
N PHE A 53 -4.68 6.58 -3.50
CA PHE A 53 -6.05 6.99 -3.25
C PHE A 53 -6.93 6.63 -4.44
N PRO A 54 -8.20 6.23 -4.20
CA PRO A 54 -9.10 5.86 -5.30
C PRO A 54 -9.67 7.05 -6.05
N TRP A 55 -9.52 8.25 -5.50
CA TRP A 55 -10.06 9.46 -6.13
C TRP A 55 -8.92 10.30 -6.70
N PRO A 56 -9.23 11.19 -7.67
CA PRO A 56 -8.19 12.04 -8.26
C PRO A 56 -7.55 12.95 -7.22
N ALA A 57 -6.24 13.12 -7.33
CA ALA A 57 -5.51 14.06 -6.49
C ALA A 57 -5.66 15.48 -7.03
N HIS A 58 -5.63 16.44 -6.15
CA HIS A 58 -5.72 17.86 -6.51
C HIS A 58 -4.56 18.63 -5.96
#